data_edfabad8cde9e06e50eac2021d54eef3
#
_entry.id   edfabad8cde9e06e50eac2021d54eef3
#
_cell.length_a   1.000
_cell.length_b   1.000
_cell.length_c   1.000
_cell.angle_alpha   90.00
_cell.angle_beta   90.00
_cell.angle_gamma   90.00
#
_symmetry.space_group_name_H-M   'P 1'
#
loop_
_entity.id
_entity.type
_entity.pdbx_description
1 polymer ?
#
loop_
_entity_poly.entity_id
_entity_poly.type
_entity_poly.pdbx_seq_one_letter_code
_entity_poly.pdbx_strand_id
1 'polypeptide(L)'
;KVLLAKALFGKPDVLLLDEPTNGLDIQSISWLEDFLIDFENTVIVVSHDRHFLNKVCTHMADLDFGKIKLYVGNYDFWKQSSELAARLQADRNAKAEEKIKELQEFVARFSANASKSKQATSRKKMLDKIELEEIVPSSRKYPFINFKAERELGKDLLTVENLSVKIDGETVLDNISFILRPGDKTAFIGQNDIQTTALMRALMDDIEYEGTIKWGVTTSRSYLPKDNSRDFSSGESILEWLRQFASKEEDDNTFLRGFLGRMLFSGDEVNKSVSVLSGGEKVRVMLSKLMLLKSNVLVLDDPTNHLDLESITALNDGLMAFTGSLL
;
A
#
# COMPACT_ATOMS: atom_id res chain seq x y z
N LYS A 1 17.39 15.62 -3.81
CA LYS A 1 18.82 15.53 -4.18
C LYS A 1 19.70 16.49 -3.36
N VAL A 2 19.40 17.79 -3.25
CA VAL A 2 20.24 18.79 -2.52
C VAL A 2 20.35 18.47 -1.02
N LEU A 3 19.25 18.11 -0.35
CA LEU A 3 19.26 17.75 1.06
C LEU A 3 20.07 16.47 1.32
N LEU A 4 19.96 15.49 0.42
CA LEU A 4 20.74 14.26 0.49
C LEU A 4 22.23 14.56 0.34
N ALA A 5 22.63 15.34 -0.68
CA ALA A 5 24.00 15.78 -0.87
C ALA A 5 24.56 16.51 0.38
N LYS A 6 23.74 17.37 1.01
CA LYS A 6 24.10 18.05 2.26
C LYS A 6 24.34 17.08 3.42
N ALA A 7 23.48 16.06 3.57
CA ALA A 7 23.61 15.05 4.63
C ALA A 7 24.89 14.21 4.45
N LEU A 8 25.28 13.91 3.23
CA LEU A 8 26.44 13.09 2.90
C LEU A 8 27.79 13.86 2.91
N PHE A 9 27.75 15.17 2.71
CA PHE A 9 28.94 15.99 2.50
C PHE A 9 29.92 16.00 3.69
N GLY A 10 29.41 15.91 4.91
CA GLY A 10 30.20 16.02 6.15
C GLY A 10 30.89 14.73 6.60
N LYS A 11 30.81 13.62 5.87
CA LYS A 11 31.27 12.29 6.29
C LYS A 11 30.81 11.96 7.73
N PRO A 12 29.51 11.91 7.98
CA PRO A 12 28.94 11.73 9.30
C PRO A 12 29.28 10.35 9.87
N ASP A 13 29.43 10.24 11.21
CA ASP A 13 29.56 8.95 11.89
C ASP A 13 28.22 8.21 11.97
N VAL A 14 27.11 8.94 11.94
CA VAL A 14 25.75 8.39 11.92
C VAL A 14 24.93 9.14 10.89
N LEU A 15 24.33 8.40 9.97
CA LEU A 15 23.46 8.92 8.91
C LEU A 15 22.01 8.52 9.19
N LEU A 16 21.13 9.52 9.30
CA LEU A 16 19.69 9.33 9.49
C LEU A 16 18.96 9.74 8.22
N LEU A 17 18.25 8.79 7.60
CA LEU A 17 17.54 9.00 6.35
C LEU A 17 16.06 8.64 6.53
N ASP A 18 15.18 9.58 6.19
CA ASP A 18 13.74 9.39 6.18
C ASP A 18 13.23 9.47 4.74
N GLU A 19 12.69 8.35 4.22
CA GLU A 19 12.22 8.17 2.85
C GLU A 19 13.19 8.71 1.79
N PRO A 20 14.47 8.25 1.79
CA PRO A 20 15.51 8.86 0.94
C PRO A 20 15.33 8.59 -0.56
N THR A 21 14.52 7.60 -0.94
CA THR A 21 14.24 7.24 -2.33
C THR A 21 13.15 8.12 -2.95
N ASN A 22 12.35 8.83 -2.15
CA ASN A 22 11.24 9.63 -2.65
C ASN A 22 11.72 10.78 -3.55
N GLY A 23 11.14 10.87 -4.76
CA GLY A 23 11.48 11.89 -5.76
C GLY A 23 12.89 11.75 -6.36
N LEU A 24 13.51 10.57 -6.21
CA LEU A 24 14.75 10.22 -6.93
C LEU A 24 14.41 9.39 -8.16
N ASP A 25 15.16 9.62 -9.24
CA ASP A 25 15.17 8.74 -10.41
C ASP A 25 15.93 7.43 -10.12
N ILE A 26 15.68 6.41 -10.94
CA ILE A 26 16.25 5.07 -10.77
C ILE A 26 17.79 5.10 -10.69
N GLN A 27 18.46 5.96 -11.48
CA GLN A 27 19.90 6.06 -11.44
C GLN A 27 20.41 6.66 -10.11
N SER A 28 19.70 7.69 -9.60
CA SER A 28 20.01 8.29 -8.30
C SER A 28 19.75 7.33 -7.15
N ILE A 29 18.69 6.50 -7.24
CA ILE A 29 18.41 5.44 -6.25
C ILE A 29 19.55 4.40 -6.28
N SER A 30 19.90 3.89 -7.45
CA SER A 30 20.99 2.90 -7.57
C SER A 30 22.32 3.43 -7.03
N TRP A 31 22.64 4.69 -7.33
CA TRP A 31 23.84 5.35 -6.78
C TRP A 31 23.78 5.43 -5.25
N LEU A 32 22.61 5.79 -4.69
CA LEU A 32 22.43 5.88 -3.23
C LEU A 32 22.58 4.51 -2.57
N GLU A 33 21.99 3.47 -3.17
CA GLU A 33 22.12 2.09 -2.68
C GLU A 33 23.58 1.66 -2.60
N ASP A 34 24.35 1.85 -3.69
CA ASP A 34 25.76 1.49 -3.75
C ASP A 34 26.57 2.31 -2.73
N PHE A 35 26.29 3.62 -2.59
CA PHE A 35 26.91 4.47 -1.60
C PHE A 35 26.67 3.98 -0.16
N LEU A 36 25.43 3.59 0.17
CA LEU A 36 25.07 3.14 1.53
C LEU A 36 25.60 1.74 1.86
N ILE A 37 25.76 0.88 0.85
CA ILE A 37 26.42 -0.43 1.03
C ILE A 37 27.88 -0.27 1.39
N ASP A 38 28.58 0.69 0.77
CA ASP A 38 29.98 0.96 1.01
C ASP A 38 30.24 1.91 2.21
N PHE A 39 29.16 2.42 2.84
CA PHE A 39 29.28 3.34 3.96
C PHE A 39 29.71 2.61 5.23
N GLU A 40 30.93 2.92 5.72
CA GLU A 40 31.57 2.21 6.85
C GLU A 40 30.90 2.46 8.22
N ASN A 41 30.15 3.56 8.34
CA ASN A 41 29.58 3.98 9.61
C ASN A 41 28.09 3.55 9.74
N THR A 42 27.43 4.00 10.80
CA THR A 42 26.03 3.61 11.09
C THR A 42 25.06 4.37 10.23
N VAL A 43 24.17 3.64 9.55
CA VAL A 43 23.02 4.20 8.82
C VAL A 43 21.72 3.74 9.47
N ILE A 44 20.80 4.67 9.71
CA ILE A 44 19.43 4.38 10.13
C ILE A 44 18.51 4.94 9.04
N VAL A 45 17.73 4.05 8.44
CA VAL A 45 16.81 4.38 7.33
C VAL A 45 15.39 4.08 7.73
N VAL A 46 14.48 5.00 7.44
CA VAL A 46 13.05 4.76 7.37
C VAL A 46 12.66 4.79 5.90
N SER A 47 12.06 3.72 5.38
CA SER A 47 11.64 3.65 3.99
C SER A 47 10.48 2.65 3.80
N HIS A 48 9.64 2.91 2.81
CA HIS A 48 8.60 2.02 2.32
C HIS A 48 9.00 1.31 1.00
N ASP A 49 10.20 1.56 0.51
CA ASP A 49 10.75 0.88 -0.66
C ASP A 49 11.40 -0.46 -0.26
N ARG A 50 10.70 -1.57 -0.57
CA ARG A 50 11.16 -2.92 -0.22
C ARG A 50 12.47 -3.31 -0.93
N HIS A 51 12.63 -2.88 -2.18
CA HIS A 51 13.86 -3.17 -2.93
C HIS A 51 15.06 -2.51 -2.26
N PHE A 52 14.92 -1.23 -1.95
CA PHE A 52 15.92 -0.46 -1.24
C PHE A 52 16.27 -1.07 0.13
N LEU A 53 15.24 -1.38 0.95
CA LEU A 53 15.44 -2.02 2.27
C LEU A 53 16.15 -3.38 2.15
N ASN A 54 15.79 -4.19 1.16
CA ASN A 54 16.41 -5.50 0.94
C ASN A 54 17.87 -5.38 0.52
N LYS A 55 18.21 -4.36 -0.26
CA LYS A 55 19.56 -4.18 -0.81
C LYS A 55 20.52 -3.55 0.19
N VAL A 56 20.04 -2.59 0.98
CA VAL A 56 20.89 -1.74 1.85
C VAL A 56 20.90 -2.23 3.30
N CYS A 57 19.76 -2.71 3.86
CA CYS A 57 19.64 -2.96 5.27
C CYS A 57 20.16 -4.34 5.68
N THR A 58 21.00 -4.39 6.71
CA THR A 58 21.48 -5.62 7.36
C THR A 58 20.65 -6.01 8.57
N HIS A 59 19.88 -5.07 9.12
CA HIS A 59 19.03 -5.24 10.28
C HIS A 59 17.69 -4.54 10.05
N MET A 60 16.61 -5.12 10.58
CA MET A 60 15.28 -4.52 10.56
C MET A 60 14.84 -4.22 12.00
N ALA A 61 14.53 -2.96 12.26
CA ALA A 61 13.95 -2.49 13.51
C ALA A 61 12.43 -2.39 13.37
N ASP A 62 11.72 -3.33 13.95
CA ASP A 62 10.26 -3.40 13.90
C ASP A 62 9.67 -2.62 15.09
N LEU A 63 8.97 -1.53 14.79
CA LEU A 63 8.30 -0.70 15.78
C LEU A 63 6.80 -1.03 15.78
N ASP A 64 6.34 -1.75 16.80
CA ASP A 64 4.94 -2.10 16.96
C ASP A 64 4.52 -1.96 18.44
N PHE A 65 3.31 -1.44 18.70
CA PHE A 65 2.78 -1.16 20.06
C PHE A 65 3.76 -0.41 21.00
N GLY A 66 4.52 0.55 20.45
CA GLY A 66 5.48 1.35 21.21
C GLY A 66 6.71 0.58 21.66
N LYS A 67 6.94 -0.62 21.12
CA LYS A 67 8.14 -1.44 21.38
C LYS A 67 8.96 -1.58 20.10
N ILE A 68 10.28 -1.60 20.25
CA ILE A 68 11.20 -1.87 19.15
C ILE A 68 11.71 -3.30 19.29
N LYS A 69 11.60 -4.07 18.21
CA LYS A 69 12.19 -5.39 18.10
C LYS A 69 13.17 -5.42 16.93
N LEU A 70 14.42 -5.77 17.23
CA LEU A 70 15.47 -5.82 16.23
C LEU A 70 15.59 -7.24 15.65
N TYR A 71 15.65 -7.33 14.34
CA TYR A 71 15.88 -8.56 13.58
C TYR A 71 17.19 -8.42 12.79
N VAL A 72 18.00 -9.46 12.79
CA VAL A 72 19.20 -9.55 11.93
C VAL A 72 18.77 -10.09 10.58
N GLY A 73 19.02 -9.34 9.53
CA GLY A 73 18.63 -9.66 8.17
C GLY A 73 17.92 -8.49 7.47
N ASN A 74 17.59 -8.68 6.20
CA ASN A 74 16.91 -7.69 5.38
C ASN A 74 15.37 -7.75 5.56
N TYR A 75 14.64 -6.94 4.77
CA TYR A 75 13.18 -6.84 4.85
C TYR A 75 12.48 -8.19 4.60
N ASP A 76 12.90 -8.96 3.60
CA ASP A 76 12.26 -10.24 3.26
C ASP A 76 12.45 -11.27 4.38
N PHE A 77 13.65 -11.32 4.97
CA PHE A 77 13.91 -12.18 6.13
C PHE A 77 13.06 -11.79 7.33
N TRP A 78 12.97 -10.49 7.64
CA TRP A 78 12.11 -9.99 8.70
C TRP A 78 10.65 -10.38 8.47
N LYS A 79 10.13 -10.17 7.26
CA LYS A 79 8.75 -10.48 6.90
C LYS A 79 8.45 -11.97 7.11
N GLN A 80 9.27 -12.85 6.56
CA GLN A 80 9.12 -14.31 6.70
C GLN A 80 9.20 -14.74 8.17
N SER A 81 10.15 -14.19 8.93
CA SER A 81 10.35 -14.51 10.34
C SER A 81 9.17 -14.04 11.21
N SER A 82 8.64 -12.85 10.96
CA SER A 82 7.50 -12.30 11.69
C SER A 82 6.20 -13.05 11.39
N GLU A 83 5.95 -13.40 10.13
CA GLU A 83 4.80 -14.22 9.72
C GLU A 83 4.86 -15.63 10.32
N LEU A 84 6.05 -16.26 10.31
CA LEU A 84 6.25 -17.57 10.93
C LEU A 84 6.03 -17.51 12.45
N ALA A 85 6.58 -16.50 13.12
CA ALA A 85 6.39 -16.31 14.56
C ALA A 85 4.91 -16.13 14.91
N ALA A 86 4.17 -15.31 14.16
CA ALA A 86 2.73 -15.11 14.35
C ALA A 86 1.94 -16.41 14.15
N ARG A 87 2.25 -17.18 13.10
CA ARG A 87 1.62 -18.50 12.86
C ARG A 87 1.90 -19.49 13.99
N LEU A 88 3.16 -19.61 14.43
CA LEU A 88 3.53 -20.52 15.53
C LEU A 88 2.87 -20.12 16.85
N GLN A 89 2.69 -18.81 17.10
CA GLN A 89 1.99 -18.32 18.28
C GLN A 89 0.50 -18.64 18.20
N ALA A 90 -0.14 -18.42 17.05
CA ALA A 90 -1.55 -18.79 16.83
C ALA A 90 -1.79 -20.30 17.03
N ASP A 91 -0.91 -21.15 16.47
CA ASP A 91 -0.98 -22.60 16.64
C ASP A 91 -0.80 -23.05 18.12
N ARG A 92 0.11 -22.39 18.86
CA ARG A 92 0.29 -22.67 20.29
C ARG A 92 -0.96 -22.30 21.09
N ASN A 93 -1.54 -21.13 20.81
CA ASN A 93 -2.75 -20.69 21.49
C ASN A 93 -3.94 -21.57 21.17
N ALA A 94 -4.15 -21.96 19.91
CA ALA A 94 -5.21 -22.91 19.53
C ALA A 94 -5.11 -24.24 20.29
N LYS A 95 -3.90 -24.81 20.40
CA LYS A 95 -3.64 -26.03 21.20
C LYS A 95 -3.88 -25.80 22.70
N ALA A 96 -3.50 -24.63 23.22
CA ALA A 96 -3.72 -24.27 24.61
C ALA A 96 -5.22 -24.11 24.91
N GLU A 97 -6.00 -23.46 24.02
CA GLU A 97 -7.47 -23.33 24.12
C GLU A 97 -8.19 -24.69 24.10
N GLU A 98 -7.78 -25.58 23.18
CA GLU A 98 -8.31 -26.95 23.13
C GLU A 98 -8.04 -27.68 24.46
N LYS A 99 -6.81 -27.55 24.98
CA LYS A 99 -6.43 -28.16 26.27
C LYS A 99 -7.20 -27.55 27.45
N ILE A 100 -7.41 -26.24 27.47
CA ILE A 100 -8.25 -25.56 28.45
C ILE A 100 -9.67 -26.12 28.42
N LYS A 101 -10.27 -26.25 27.23
CA LYS A 101 -11.59 -26.78 27.04
C LYS A 101 -11.75 -28.24 27.56
N GLU A 102 -10.80 -29.13 27.21
CA GLU A 102 -10.74 -30.49 27.71
C GLU A 102 -10.71 -30.54 29.25
N LEU A 103 -9.82 -29.73 29.86
CA LEU A 103 -9.64 -29.68 31.30
C LEU A 103 -10.89 -29.12 32.00
N GLN A 104 -11.53 -28.08 31.44
CA GLN A 104 -12.77 -27.50 31.96
C GLN A 104 -13.91 -28.51 31.90
N GLU A 105 -14.11 -29.22 30.79
CA GLU A 105 -15.13 -30.26 30.66
C GLU A 105 -14.90 -31.40 31.64
N PHE A 106 -13.65 -31.81 31.84
CA PHE A 106 -13.34 -32.85 32.82
C PHE A 106 -13.64 -32.38 34.25
N VAL A 107 -13.20 -31.17 34.63
CA VAL A 107 -13.48 -30.61 35.97
C VAL A 107 -14.99 -30.48 36.20
N ALA A 108 -15.73 -29.94 35.20
CA ALA A 108 -17.18 -29.80 35.31
C ALA A 108 -17.90 -31.16 35.52
N ARG A 109 -17.46 -32.19 34.78
CA ARG A 109 -18.07 -33.54 34.83
C ARG A 109 -17.79 -34.30 36.14
N PHE A 110 -16.60 -34.11 36.73
CA PHE A 110 -16.12 -34.94 37.83
C PHE A 110 -15.88 -34.20 39.16
N SER A 111 -16.13 -32.89 39.24
CA SER A 111 -15.92 -32.11 40.46
C SER A 111 -16.80 -32.61 41.65
N ALA A 112 -18.02 -33.08 41.39
CA ALA A 112 -18.93 -33.60 42.40
C ALA A 112 -18.75 -35.10 42.73
N ASN A 113 -17.83 -35.81 42.03
CA ASN A 113 -17.64 -37.25 42.21
C ASN A 113 -16.54 -37.54 43.23
N ALA A 114 -16.89 -38.07 44.40
CA ALA A 114 -15.95 -38.34 45.50
C ALA A 114 -14.73 -39.20 45.12
N SER A 115 -14.89 -40.18 44.21
CA SER A 115 -13.81 -41.07 43.78
C SER A 115 -12.84 -40.40 42.81
N LYS A 116 -13.27 -39.37 42.10
CA LYS A 116 -12.45 -38.63 41.08
C LYS A 116 -12.08 -37.21 41.52
N SER A 117 -12.50 -36.77 42.71
CA SER A 117 -12.25 -35.42 43.23
C SER A 117 -10.77 -35.02 43.25
N LYS A 118 -9.88 -35.94 43.62
CA LYS A 118 -8.42 -35.69 43.59
C LYS A 118 -7.92 -35.44 42.17
N GLN A 119 -8.46 -36.15 41.17
CA GLN A 119 -8.08 -35.96 39.76
C GLN A 119 -8.64 -34.65 39.22
N ALA A 120 -9.89 -34.28 39.59
CA ALA A 120 -10.49 -33.00 39.22
C ALA A 120 -9.70 -31.81 39.80
N THR A 121 -9.26 -31.92 41.07
CA THR A 121 -8.41 -30.90 41.73
C THR A 121 -7.04 -30.79 41.07
N SER A 122 -6.42 -31.91 40.69
CA SER A 122 -5.12 -31.88 39.96
C SER A 122 -5.29 -31.22 38.60
N ARG A 123 -6.37 -31.51 37.85
CA ARG A 123 -6.61 -30.90 36.53
C ARG A 123 -6.99 -29.41 36.63
N LYS A 124 -7.68 -29.00 37.71
CA LYS A 124 -7.93 -27.59 37.99
C LYS A 124 -6.63 -26.84 38.21
N LYS A 125 -5.65 -27.41 38.96
CA LYS A 125 -4.33 -26.83 39.12
C LYS A 125 -3.52 -26.77 37.82
N MET A 126 -3.75 -27.70 36.87
CA MET A 126 -3.18 -27.64 35.53
C MET A 126 -3.81 -26.53 34.70
N LEU A 127 -5.12 -26.33 34.80
CA LEU A 127 -5.83 -25.25 34.16
C LEU A 127 -5.33 -23.89 34.63
N ASP A 128 -5.15 -23.71 35.94
CA ASP A 128 -4.64 -22.46 36.52
C ASP A 128 -3.18 -22.13 36.15
N LYS A 129 -2.46 -23.09 35.57
CA LYS A 129 -1.07 -22.92 35.08
C LYS A 129 -0.95 -22.69 33.57
N ILE A 130 -2.03 -22.86 32.82
CA ILE A 130 -2.04 -22.60 31.39
C ILE A 130 -2.24 -21.11 31.21
N GLU A 131 -1.16 -20.41 30.88
CA GLU A 131 -1.21 -19.02 30.42
C GLU A 131 -1.37 -19.05 28.91
N LEU A 132 -2.45 -18.45 28.39
CA LEU A 132 -2.55 -18.11 26.99
C LEU A 132 -1.58 -16.94 26.77
N GLU A 133 -0.64 -17.11 25.86
CA GLU A 133 0.15 -15.97 25.39
C GLU A 133 -0.84 -14.97 24.75
N GLU A 134 -0.85 -13.75 25.27
CA GLU A 134 -1.69 -12.70 24.69
C GLU A 134 -1.25 -12.47 23.24
N ILE A 135 -2.06 -12.93 22.28
CA ILE A 135 -1.86 -12.57 20.88
C ILE A 135 -2.26 -11.12 20.78
N VAL A 136 -1.26 -10.24 20.87
CA VAL A 136 -1.44 -8.85 20.48
C VAL A 136 -1.48 -8.85 18.96
N PRO A 137 -2.66 -8.68 18.32
CA PRO A 137 -2.72 -8.61 16.87
C PRO A 137 -1.87 -7.44 16.43
N SER A 138 -1.04 -7.62 15.38
CA SER A 138 -0.24 -6.52 14.85
C SER A 138 -1.10 -5.27 14.66
N SER A 139 -0.57 -4.10 15.01
CA SER A 139 -1.25 -2.83 14.77
C SER A 139 -1.38 -2.52 13.27
N ARG A 140 -0.67 -3.27 12.44
CA ARG A 140 -0.67 -3.11 10.99
C ARG A 140 -2.00 -3.53 10.39
N LYS A 141 -2.59 -2.61 9.64
CA LYS A 141 -3.87 -2.84 8.96
C LYS A 141 -3.66 -2.67 7.47
N TYR A 142 -4.23 -3.59 6.70
CA TYR A 142 -4.20 -3.55 5.25
C TYR A 142 -5.51 -2.94 4.73
N PRO A 143 -5.47 -1.90 3.89
CA PRO A 143 -6.67 -1.45 3.21
C PRO A 143 -7.14 -2.53 2.23
N PHE A 144 -8.45 -2.59 1.99
CA PHE A 144 -9.01 -3.51 1.02
C PHE A 144 -9.08 -2.86 -0.35
N ILE A 145 -8.15 -3.18 -1.23
CA ILE A 145 -8.08 -2.65 -2.59
C ILE A 145 -8.45 -3.77 -3.57
N ASN A 146 -9.55 -3.56 -4.31
CA ASN A 146 -10.03 -4.52 -5.30
C ASN A 146 -10.70 -3.78 -6.46
N PHE A 147 -9.99 -3.68 -7.57
CA PHE A 147 -10.48 -3.04 -8.78
C PHE A 147 -11.33 -4.01 -9.61
N LYS A 148 -12.52 -3.56 -10.01
CA LYS A 148 -13.42 -4.33 -10.85
C LYS A 148 -13.86 -3.46 -12.01
N ALA A 149 -13.68 -3.95 -13.23
CA ALA A 149 -14.20 -3.29 -14.41
C ALA A 149 -15.71 -3.57 -14.55
N GLU A 150 -16.49 -2.54 -14.86
CA GLU A 150 -17.93 -2.68 -15.13
C GLU A 150 -18.19 -3.41 -16.46
N ARG A 151 -17.29 -3.21 -17.43
CA ARG A 151 -17.38 -3.85 -18.77
C ARG A 151 -16.01 -4.33 -19.22
N GLU A 152 -16.02 -5.34 -20.08
CA GLU A 152 -14.82 -5.86 -20.72
C GLU A 152 -14.24 -4.89 -21.76
N LEU A 153 -12.93 -4.99 -21.98
CA LEU A 153 -12.23 -4.28 -23.05
C LEU A 153 -12.56 -4.91 -24.40
N GLY A 154 -12.70 -4.07 -25.43
CA GLY A 154 -12.87 -4.49 -26.82
C GLY A 154 -11.54 -4.94 -27.45
N LYS A 155 -11.45 -4.86 -28.79
CA LYS A 155 -10.28 -5.30 -29.55
C LYS A 155 -9.10 -4.33 -29.47
N ASP A 156 -9.39 -3.03 -29.37
CA ASP A 156 -8.40 -1.98 -29.36
C ASP A 156 -8.35 -1.34 -27.97
N LEU A 157 -7.15 -1.08 -27.45
CA LEU A 157 -6.96 -0.37 -26.21
C LEU A 157 -6.49 1.06 -26.47
N LEU A 158 -5.27 1.24 -26.96
CA LEU A 158 -4.63 2.54 -27.12
C LEU A 158 -3.66 2.53 -28.29
N THR A 159 -3.76 3.51 -29.16
CA THR A 159 -2.77 3.83 -30.19
C THR A 159 -2.30 5.26 -29.99
N VAL A 160 -1.01 5.45 -29.93
CA VAL A 160 -0.33 6.76 -29.84
C VAL A 160 0.57 6.90 -31.03
N GLU A 161 0.45 8.03 -31.76
CA GLU A 161 1.24 8.31 -32.95
C GLU A 161 1.82 9.71 -32.88
N ASN A 162 3.16 9.81 -33.03
CA ASN A 162 3.93 11.05 -33.10
C ASN A 162 3.64 12.01 -31.92
N LEU A 163 3.46 11.48 -30.73
CA LEU A 163 3.14 12.27 -29.54
C LEU A 163 4.34 13.12 -29.13
N SER A 164 4.16 14.42 -29.06
CA SER A 164 5.13 15.37 -28.53
C SER A 164 4.46 16.29 -27.52
N VAL A 165 5.14 16.54 -26.40
CA VAL A 165 4.66 17.38 -25.31
C VAL A 165 5.71 18.42 -24.95
N LYS A 166 5.27 19.69 -24.79
CA LYS A 166 6.12 20.79 -24.32
C LYS A 166 5.59 21.31 -22.99
N ILE A 167 6.48 21.54 -22.04
CA ILE A 167 6.18 22.17 -20.76
C ILE A 167 7.09 23.39 -20.60
N ASP A 168 6.51 24.56 -20.34
CA ASP A 168 7.23 25.82 -20.22
C ASP A 168 8.19 26.15 -21.41
N GLY A 169 7.79 25.69 -22.60
CA GLY A 169 8.57 25.88 -23.84
C GLY A 169 9.65 24.84 -24.09
N GLU A 170 9.93 23.95 -23.15
CA GLU A 170 10.88 22.85 -23.31
C GLU A 170 10.17 21.58 -23.78
N THR A 171 10.77 20.88 -24.76
CA THR A 171 10.25 19.59 -25.24
C THR A 171 10.56 18.50 -24.21
N VAL A 172 9.50 17.96 -23.60
CA VAL A 172 9.60 16.90 -22.58
C VAL A 172 9.44 15.52 -23.22
N LEU A 173 8.51 15.39 -24.17
CA LEU A 173 8.31 14.19 -24.99
C LEU A 173 8.45 14.58 -26.46
N ASP A 174 9.17 13.77 -27.25
CA ASP A 174 9.41 14.04 -28.65
C ASP A 174 9.11 12.81 -29.51
N ASN A 175 8.12 12.95 -30.39
CA ASN A 175 7.75 12.01 -31.43
C ASN A 175 7.58 10.54 -30.96
N ILE A 176 6.86 10.34 -29.85
CA ILE A 176 6.62 9.02 -29.27
C ILE A 176 5.46 8.33 -29.97
N SER A 177 5.66 7.06 -30.37
CA SER A 177 4.61 6.23 -30.95
C SER A 177 4.63 4.84 -30.36
N PHE A 178 3.47 4.33 -29.96
CA PHE A 178 3.29 2.98 -29.46
C PHE A 178 1.85 2.51 -29.53
N ILE A 179 1.63 1.21 -29.39
CA ILE A 179 0.31 0.59 -29.36
C ILE A 179 0.25 -0.31 -28.13
N LEU A 180 -0.82 -0.22 -27.33
CA LEU A 180 -1.13 -1.13 -26.23
C LEU A 180 -2.37 -1.94 -26.57
N ARG A 181 -2.39 -3.18 -26.11
CA ARG A 181 -3.48 -4.14 -26.35
C ARG A 181 -4.34 -4.34 -25.11
N PRO A 182 -5.59 -4.76 -25.26
CA PRO A 182 -6.45 -5.08 -24.13
C PRO A 182 -5.82 -6.13 -23.20
N GLY A 183 -5.82 -5.85 -21.90
CA GLY A 183 -5.23 -6.70 -20.88
C GLY A 183 -3.74 -6.44 -20.61
N ASP A 184 -3.07 -5.58 -21.40
CA ASP A 184 -1.68 -5.23 -21.11
C ASP A 184 -1.58 -4.50 -19.77
N LYS A 185 -0.54 -4.87 -19.00
CA LYS A 185 -0.10 -4.16 -17.80
C LYS A 185 1.28 -3.60 -18.09
N THR A 186 1.34 -2.31 -18.37
CA THR A 186 2.53 -1.63 -18.92
C THR A 186 3.10 -0.66 -17.91
N ALA A 187 4.39 -0.76 -17.62
CA ALA A 187 5.13 0.23 -16.86
C ALA A 187 5.93 1.13 -17.81
N PHE A 188 5.80 2.44 -17.62
CA PHE A 188 6.58 3.43 -18.35
C PHE A 188 7.77 3.88 -17.51
N ILE A 189 8.95 3.82 -18.08
CA ILE A 189 10.20 4.21 -17.43
C ILE A 189 10.79 5.38 -18.22
N GLY A 190 10.97 6.51 -17.56
CA GLY A 190 11.57 7.71 -18.11
C GLY A 190 12.92 8.04 -17.46
N GLN A 191 13.65 9.00 -18.03
CA GLN A 191 14.87 9.54 -17.42
C GLN A 191 14.57 10.33 -16.14
N ASN A 192 13.38 10.91 -16.08
CA ASN A 192 12.88 11.65 -14.92
C ASN A 192 11.35 11.57 -14.84
N ASP A 193 10.82 11.92 -13.68
CA ASP A 193 9.39 11.88 -13.40
C ASP A 193 8.56 12.84 -14.26
N ILE A 194 9.17 13.92 -14.77
CA ILE A 194 8.47 14.90 -15.60
C ILE A 194 8.00 14.25 -16.90
N GLN A 195 8.82 13.37 -17.48
CA GLN A 195 8.47 12.68 -18.73
C GLN A 195 7.33 11.69 -18.54
N THR A 196 7.36 10.89 -17.49
CA THR A 196 6.31 9.90 -17.21
C THR A 196 5.00 10.59 -16.84
N THR A 197 5.03 11.62 -15.98
CA THR A 197 3.86 12.42 -15.64
C THR A 197 3.29 13.15 -16.86
N ALA A 198 4.12 13.72 -17.74
CA ALA A 198 3.67 14.36 -18.97
C ALA A 198 2.97 13.37 -19.91
N LEU A 199 3.49 12.14 -20.03
CA LEU A 199 2.85 11.08 -20.81
C LEU A 199 1.48 10.73 -20.22
N MET A 200 1.40 10.45 -18.91
CA MET A 200 0.14 10.09 -18.25
C MET A 200 -0.92 11.20 -18.38
N ARG A 201 -0.51 12.47 -18.22
CA ARG A 201 -1.40 13.62 -18.38
C ARG A 201 -1.87 13.80 -19.82
N ALA A 202 -0.98 13.60 -20.83
CA ALA A 202 -1.37 13.65 -22.24
C ALA A 202 -2.36 12.53 -22.58
N LEU A 203 -2.15 11.30 -22.08
CA LEU A 203 -3.07 10.18 -22.25
C LEU A 203 -4.46 10.44 -21.63
N MET A 204 -4.53 11.32 -20.65
CA MET A 204 -5.77 11.71 -19.97
C MET A 204 -6.38 13.02 -20.51
N ASP A 205 -5.81 13.58 -21.57
CA ASP A 205 -6.21 14.87 -22.15
C ASP A 205 -6.13 16.05 -21.14
N ASP A 206 -5.20 15.96 -20.13
CA ASP A 206 -5.02 16.97 -19.08
C ASP A 206 -3.94 18.01 -19.40
N ILE A 207 -3.21 17.85 -20.48
CA ILE A 207 -2.24 18.83 -21.03
C ILE A 207 -2.30 18.88 -22.54
N GLU A 208 -1.82 19.98 -23.13
CA GLU A 208 -1.70 20.12 -24.58
C GLU A 208 -0.58 19.23 -25.13
N TYR A 209 -0.83 18.61 -26.28
CA TYR A 209 0.14 17.76 -26.98
C TYR A 209 -0.03 17.88 -28.50
N GLU A 210 1.03 17.54 -29.24
CA GLU A 210 1.03 17.36 -30.68
C GLU A 210 1.01 15.84 -30.98
N GLY A 211 0.41 15.42 -32.08
CA GLY A 211 0.26 14.01 -32.46
C GLY A 211 -1.15 13.47 -32.27
N THR A 212 -1.29 12.17 -32.18
CA THR A 212 -2.60 11.51 -32.09
C THR A 212 -2.61 10.51 -30.94
N ILE A 213 -3.63 10.60 -30.07
CA ILE A 213 -3.95 9.62 -29.05
C ILE A 213 -5.34 9.06 -29.33
N LYS A 214 -5.44 7.76 -29.61
CA LYS A 214 -6.69 7.11 -29.94
C LYS A 214 -6.96 5.96 -28.97
N TRP A 215 -7.96 6.13 -28.12
CA TRP A 215 -8.46 5.10 -27.23
C TRP A 215 -9.51 4.22 -27.93
N GLY A 216 -9.56 2.95 -27.54
CA GLY A 216 -10.61 2.03 -28.00
C GLY A 216 -12.00 2.50 -27.55
N VAL A 217 -13.02 2.26 -28.38
CA VAL A 217 -14.41 2.74 -28.15
C VAL A 217 -15.01 2.22 -26.83
N THR A 218 -14.55 1.05 -26.35
CA THR A 218 -15.06 0.42 -25.13
C THR A 218 -14.25 0.80 -23.89
N THR A 219 -13.22 1.63 -24.01
CA THR A 219 -12.37 2.01 -22.88
C THR A 219 -13.10 2.99 -21.95
N SER A 220 -12.99 2.73 -20.65
CA SER A 220 -13.30 3.66 -19.58
C SER A 220 -12.04 3.84 -18.75
N ARG A 221 -11.63 5.08 -18.51
CA ARG A 221 -10.34 5.40 -17.91
C ARG A 221 -10.51 5.98 -16.52
N SER A 222 -9.68 5.55 -15.56
CA SER A 222 -9.52 6.21 -14.26
C SER A 222 -8.08 6.56 -14.07
N TYR A 223 -7.83 7.74 -13.51
CA TYR A 223 -6.49 8.30 -13.33
C TYR A 223 -6.16 8.56 -11.87
N LEU A 224 -5.02 8.07 -11.42
CA LEU A 224 -4.37 8.46 -10.19
C LEU A 224 -3.19 9.37 -10.52
N PRO A 225 -3.32 10.69 -10.38
CA PRO A 225 -2.22 11.61 -10.63
C PRO A 225 -1.20 11.55 -9.50
N LYS A 226 0.08 11.82 -9.82
CA LYS A 226 1.16 11.96 -8.84
C LYS A 226 0.88 13.10 -7.84
N ASP A 227 0.43 14.25 -8.34
CA ASP A 227 -0.07 15.37 -7.52
C ASP A 227 -1.60 15.42 -7.57
N ASN A 228 -2.22 15.01 -6.49
CA ASN A 228 -3.66 15.00 -6.29
C ASN A 228 -4.18 16.20 -5.47
N SER A 229 -3.36 17.22 -5.25
CA SER A 229 -3.70 18.39 -4.40
C SER A 229 -4.94 19.12 -4.90
N ARG A 230 -5.17 19.18 -6.21
CA ARG A 230 -6.33 19.84 -6.83
C ARG A 230 -7.63 19.15 -6.49
N ASP A 231 -7.65 17.81 -6.39
CA ASP A 231 -8.84 17.02 -6.07
C ASP A 231 -9.33 17.27 -4.62
N PHE A 232 -8.45 17.73 -3.73
CA PHE A 232 -8.69 17.86 -2.30
C PHE A 232 -8.66 19.33 -1.80
N SER A 233 -8.97 20.27 -2.67
CA SER A 233 -9.03 21.70 -2.33
C SER A 233 -10.34 22.14 -1.68
N SER A 234 -11.39 21.30 -1.73
CA SER A 234 -12.71 21.59 -1.16
C SER A 234 -12.73 21.43 0.36
N GLY A 235 -13.71 22.05 1.02
CA GLY A 235 -13.98 21.87 2.45
C GLY A 235 -14.87 20.68 2.79
N GLU A 236 -15.25 19.87 1.80
CA GLU A 236 -16.14 18.72 1.95
C GLU A 236 -15.54 17.63 2.83
N SER A 237 -16.40 16.83 3.44
CA SER A 237 -15.95 15.62 4.14
C SER A 237 -15.53 14.53 3.15
N ILE A 238 -14.69 13.57 3.59
CA ILE A 238 -14.29 12.42 2.76
C ILE A 238 -15.52 11.70 2.21
N LEU A 239 -16.55 11.54 3.05
CA LEU A 239 -17.79 10.87 2.69
C LEU A 239 -18.54 11.59 1.56
N GLU A 240 -18.69 12.91 1.68
CA GLU A 240 -19.37 13.74 0.66
C GLU A 240 -18.57 13.79 -0.64
N TRP A 241 -17.26 13.93 -0.55
CA TRP A 241 -16.37 13.92 -1.70
C TRP A 241 -16.44 12.58 -2.44
N LEU A 242 -16.40 11.44 -1.73
CA LEU A 242 -16.45 10.13 -2.35
C LEU A 242 -17.83 9.82 -2.98
N ARG A 243 -18.91 10.34 -2.38
CA ARG A 243 -20.29 10.18 -2.88
C ARG A 243 -20.48 10.61 -4.33
N GLN A 244 -19.74 11.63 -4.78
CA GLN A 244 -19.82 12.16 -6.14
C GLN A 244 -19.48 11.12 -7.21
N PHE A 245 -18.77 10.04 -6.85
CA PHE A 245 -18.30 8.99 -7.74
C PHE A 245 -19.08 7.68 -7.57
N ALA A 246 -20.03 7.63 -6.63
CA ALA A 246 -20.87 6.47 -6.41
C ALA A 246 -21.97 6.37 -7.47
N SER A 247 -22.31 5.15 -7.88
CA SER A 247 -23.50 4.90 -8.69
C SER A 247 -24.78 5.18 -7.88
N LYS A 248 -25.93 5.32 -8.55
CA LYS A 248 -27.21 5.50 -7.84
C LYS A 248 -27.54 4.39 -6.85
N GLU A 249 -27.07 3.19 -7.10
CA GLU A 249 -27.27 2.00 -6.25
C GLU A 249 -26.31 1.99 -5.06
N GLU A 250 -25.17 2.65 -5.19
CA GLU A 250 -24.10 2.75 -4.18
C GLU A 250 -24.17 4.06 -3.38
N ASP A 251 -25.06 4.99 -3.74
CA ASP A 251 -25.27 6.26 -3.03
C ASP A 251 -26.09 6.06 -1.74
N ASP A 252 -25.53 5.24 -0.85
CA ASP A 252 -26.06 5.00 0.50
C ASP A 252 -24.97 5.26 1.55
N ASN A 253 -25.33 5.93 2.63
CA ASN A 253 -24.42 6.25 3.72
C ASN A 253 -23.77 5.00 4.34
N THR A 254 -24.53 3.92 4.49
CA THR A 254 -24.06 2.68 5.08
C THR A 254 -23.02 2.02 4.18
N PHE A 255 -23.29 1.98 2.87
CA PHE A 255 -22.37 1.48 1.88
C PHE A 255 -21.07 2.28 1.84
N LEU A 256 -21.15 3.62 1.71
CA LEU A 256 -19.98 4.48 1.60
C LEU A 256 -19.13 4.49 2.87
N ARG A 257 -19.75 4.49 4.07
CA ARG A 257 -19.04 4.36 5.34
C ARG A 257 -18.36 3.00 5.49
N GLY A 258 -19.03 1.92 5.09
CA GLY A 258 -18.45 0.58 5.05
C GLY A 258 -17.31 0.46 4.05
N PHE A 259 -17.44 1.13 2.91
CA PHE A 259 -16.40 1.20 1.88
C PHE A 259 -15.15 1.93 2.40
N LEU A 260 -15.32 3.13 2.96
CA LEU A 260 -14.24 3.89 3.58
C LEU A 260 -13.61 3.17 4.78
N GLY A 261 -14.42 2.45 5.58
CA GLY A 261 -13.94 1.62 6.69
C GLY A 261 -12.96 0.54 6.22
N ARG A 262 -13.21 -0.09 5.07
CA ARG A 262 -12.28 -1.04 4.45
C ARG A 262 -11.00 -0.38 3.93
N MET A 263 -11.05 0.93 3.65
CA MET A 263 -9.88 1.75 3.28
C MET A 263 -9.22 2.40 4.50
N LEU A 264 -9.52 1.89 5.71
CA LEU A 264 -8.96 2.31 7.00
C LEU A 264 -9.39 3.71 7.47
N PHE A 265 -10.54 4.19 7.01
CA PHE A 265 -11.19 5.37 7.56
C PHE A 265 -12.33 4.93 8.48
N SER A 266 -12.13 4.99 9.80
CA SER A 266 -13.08 4.46 10.78
C SER A 266 -13.75 5.57 11.60
N GLY A 267 -14.99 5.31 12.07
CA GLY A 267 -15.72 6.21 12.96
C GLY A 267 -15.89 7.62 12.40
N ASP A 268 -15.37 8.60 13.11
CA ASP A 268 -15.48 10.02 12.75
C ASP A 268 -14.48 10.47 11.67
N GLU A 269 -13.50 9.63 11.31
CA GLU A 269 -12.51 9.99 10.29
C GLU A 269 -13.14 10.24 8.92
N VAL A 270 -14.25 9.57 8.60
CA VAL A 270 -14.98 9.77 7.34
C VAL A 270 -15.58 11.19 7.22
N ASN A 271 -15.72 11.89 8.34
CA ASN A 271 -16.24 13.25 8.41
C ASN A 271 -15.13 14.32 8.36
N LYS A 272 -13.84 13.91 8.35
CA LYS A 272 -12.73 14.85 8.16
C LYS A 272 -12.85 15.54 6.81
N SER A 273 -12.49 16.83 6.76
CA SER A 273 -12.38 17.54 5.48
C SER A 273 -11.26 16.95 4.63
N VAL A 274 -11.51 16.81 3.34
CA VAL A 274 -10.49 16.29 2.39
C VAL A 274 -9.25 17.19 2.33
N SER A 275 -9.35 18.46 2.66
CA SER A 275 -8.24 19.41 2.64
C SER A 275 -7.19 19.18 3.74
N VAL A 276 -7.55 18.50 4.86
CA VAL A 276 -6.65 18.25 5.99
C VAL A 276 -6.03 16.85 5.98
N LEU A 277 -6.26 16.07 4.93
CA LEU A 277 -5.74 14.72 4.81
C LEU A 277 -4.23 14.69 4.62
N SER A 278 -3.58 13.73 5.25
CA SER A 278 -2.17 13.39 4.97
C SER A 278 -2.01 12.84 3.54
N GLY A 279 -0.77 12.82 3.03
CA GLY A 279 -0.49 12.30 1.69
C GLY A 279 -1.02 10.87 1.48
N GLY A 280 -0.75 9.97 2.42
CA GLY A 280 -1.23 8.58 2.36
C GLY A 280 -2.76 8.47 2.47
N GLU A 281 -3.41 9.28 3.30
CA GLU A 281 -4.88 9.36 3.36
C GLU A 281 -5.47 9.81 2.02
N LYS A 282 -4.89 10.84 1.38
CA LYS A 282 -5.31 11.33 0.05
C LYS A 282 -5.22 10.23 -1.00
N VAL A 283 -4.10 9.50 -1.05
CA VAL A 283 -3.93 8.39 -2.01
C VAL A 283 -4.96 7.30 -1.75
N ARG A 284 -5.23 6.91 -0.49
CA ARG A 284 -6.28 5.92 -0.17
C ARG A 284 -7.68 6.38 -0.58
N VAL A 285 -8.00 7.67 -0.43
CA VAL A 285 -9.29 8.24 -0.90
C VAL A 285 -9.35 8.23 -2.44
N MET A 286 -8.25 8.56 -3.13
CA MET A 286 -8.18 8.46 -4.60
C MET A 286 -8.35 7.01 -5.08
N LEU A 287 -7.71 6.04 -4.44
CA LEU A 287 -7.90 4.62 -4.75
C LEU A 287 -9.35 4.19 -4.53
N SER A 288 -10.03 4.73 -3.50
CA SER A 288 -11.46 4.53 -3.28
C SER A 288 -12.30 5.03 -4.45
N LYS A 289 -12.00 6.24 -4.96
CA LYS A 289 -12.63 6.80 -6.17
C LYS A 289 -12.43 5.89 -7.37
N LEU A 290 -11.19 5.43 -7.63
CA LEU A 290 -10.89 4.56 -8.76
C LEU A 290 -11.68 3.23 -8.69
N MET A 291 -11.83 2.66 -7.50
CA MET A 291 -12.64 1.45 -7.31
C MET A 291 -14.12 1.68 -7.58
N LEU A 292 -14.69 2.82 -7.19
CA LEU A 292 -16.11 3.16 -7.44
C LEU A 292 -16.38 3.46 -8.92
N LEU A 293 -15.43 4.03 -9.63
CA LEU A 293 -15.56 4.33 -11.07
C LEU A 293 -15.60 3.08 -11.95
N LYS A 294 -15.15 1.92 -11.44
CA LYS A 294 -15.20 0.61 -12.12
C LYS A 294 -14.66 0.64 -13.56
N SER A 295 -13.67 1.47 -13.82
CA SER A 295 -13.05 1.62 -15.13
C SER A 295 -12.29 0.36 -15.55
N ASN A 296 -12.25 0.09 -16.85
CA ASN A 296 -11.50 -1.06 -17.38
C ASN A 296 -10.05 -0.71 -17.77
N VAL A 297 -9.65 0.55 -17.62
CA VAL A 297 -8.28 1.02 -17.76
C VAL A 297 -7.92 1.87 -16.55
N LEU A 298 -6.84 1.51 -15.86
CA LEU A 298 -6.27 2.30 -14.78
C LEU A 298 -4.97 2.94 -15.27
N VAL A 299 -4.90 4.26 -15.16
CA VAL A 299 -3.69 5.05 -15.44
C VAL A 299 -3.17 5.55 -14.09
N LEU A 300 -1.96 5.12 -13.71
CA LEU A 300 -1.41 5.36 -12.39
C LEU A 300 -0.04 6.04 -12.51
N ASP A 301 0.07 7.26 -12.00
CA ASP A 301 1.30 8.03 -11.99
C ASP A 301 1.92 7.99 -10.58
N ASP A 302 2.98 7.20 -10.42
CA ASP A 302 3.69 6.97 -9.15
C ASP A 302 2.76 6.53 -7.99
N PRO A 303 2.00 5.44 -8.16
CA PRO A 303 0.90 5.07 -7.27
C PRO A 303 1.31 4.65 -5.86
N THR A 304 2.57 4.39 -5.62
CA THR A 304 3.12 3.97 -4.33
C THR A 304 3.58 5.14 -3.47
N ASN A 305 3.67 6.33 -4.05
CA ASN A 305 4.11 7.52 -3.34
C ASN A 305 3.19 7.83 -2.14
N HIS A 306 3.76 8.16 -1.00
CA HIS A 306 3.07 8.41 0.27
C HIS A 306 2.32 7.21 0.89
N LEU A 307 2.37 6.01 0.31
CA LEU A 307 1.75 4.82 0.88
C LEU A 307 2.72 4.09 1.82
N ASP A 308 2.18 3.58 2.92
CA ASP A 308 2.90 2.63 3.80
C ASP A 308 3.02 1.24 3.15
N LEU A 309 3.90 0.40 3.71
CA LEU A 309 4.19 -0.95 3.20
C LEU A 309 2.93 -1.83 3.11
N GLU A 310 2.00 -1.67 4.02
CA GLU A 310 0.73 -2.39 4.07
C GLU A 310 -0.19 -1.96 2.92
N SER A 311 -0.30 -0.66 2.68
CA SER A 311 -1.07 -0.10 1.56
C SER A 311 -0.46 -0.43 0.21
N ILE A 312 0.88 -0.41 0.08
CA ILE A 312 1.59 -0.84 -1.14
C ILE A 312 1.32 -2.32 -1.41
N THR A 313 1.33 -3.17 -0.38
CA THR A 313 1.00 -4.60 -0.52
C THR A 313 -0.42 -4.78 -1.04
N ALA A 314 -1.38 -4.12 -0.39
CA ALA A 314 -2.79 -4.21 -0.77
C ALA A 314 -3.04 -3.67 -2.20
N LEU A 315 -2.36 -2.57 -2.57
CA LEU A 315 -2.42 -2.03 -3.93
C LEU A 315 -1.90 -3.03 -4.96
N ASN A 316 -0.72 -3.62 -4.70
CA ASN A 316 -0.13 -4.61 -5.58
C ASN A 316 -1.06 -5.82 -5.79
N ASP A 317 -1.63 -6.36 -4.71
CA ASP A 317 -2.56 -7.48 -4.77
C ASP A 317 -3.83 -7.12 -5.58
N GLY A 318 -4.36 -5.91 -5.36
CA GLY A 318 -5.49 -5.39 -6.12
C GLY A 318 -5.20 -5.22 -7.61
N LEU A 319 -4.00 -4.72 -7.97
CA LEU A 319 -3.56 -4.56 -9.35
C LEU A 319 -3.26 -5.90 -10.03
N MET A 320 -2.70 -6.87 -9.29
CA MET A 320 -2.49 -8.23 -9.82
C MET A 320 -3.81 -8.92 -10.14
N ALA A 321 -4.82 -8.76 -9.30
CA ALA A 321 -6.15 -9.34 -9.48
C ALA A 321 -6.99 -8.61 -10.54
N PHE A 322 -6.63 -7.39 -10.92
CA PHE A 322 -7.36 -6.59 -11.90
C PHE A 322 -7.27 -7.19 -13.30
N THR A 323 -8.43 -7.40 -13.92
CA THR A 323 -8.56 -8.04 -15.25
C THR A 323 -8.51 -7.05 -16.40
N GLY A 324 -8.58 -5.74 -16.15
CA GLY A 324 -8.45 -4.68 -17.15
C GLY A 324 -6.99 -4.37 -17.51
N SER A 325 -6.77 -3.28 -18.22
CA SER A 325 -5.45 -2.80 -18.59
C SER A 325 -4.92 -1.79 -17.56
N LEU A 326 -3.60 -1.80 -17.38
CA LEU A 326 -2.89 -0.96 -16.42
C LEU A 326 -1.75 -0.19 -17.14
N LEU A 327 -1.68 1.10 -16.90
CA LEU A 327 -0.62 1.98 -17.39
C LEU A 327 -0.01 2.74 -16.22
#